data_8197e1a0230de6562c3fd2509244aa16
#
_entry.id   8197e1a0230de6562c3fd2509244aa16
#
_cell.length_a   1.000
_cell.length_b   1.000
_cell.length_c   1.000
_cell.angle_alpha   90.00
_cell.angle_beta   90.00
_cell.angle_gamma   90.00
#
_symmetry.space_group_name_H-M   'P 1'
#
loop_
_entity.id
_entity.type
_entity.pdbx_description
1 polymer ?
#
loop_
_entity_poly.entity_id
_entity_poly.type
_entity_poly.pdbx_seq_one_letter_code
_entity_poly.pdbx_strand_id
1 'polypeptide(L)'
;MLLSVTPTFINVKKQEGKDYALTLEELKKDVDKPLIAILTLNTIAHTLGAMMVGIEAESLPYKIEHWGINTVGVVSAIMTFLILVASEIIPKTIGATYWKQLANFTSKALKIMIFPLKWTGVLWVLQLTTKLIGGKGHGSVLSREGFLVMTEMAEKDGVFQENESKV
;
A
#
# COMPACT_ATOMS: atom_id res chain seq x y z
N MET A 1 0.13 4.19 -3.37
CA MET A 1 0.92 4.14 -4.61
C MET A 1 0.51 3.02 -5.56
N LEU A 2 0.59 1.71 -5.22
CA LEU A 2 0.20 0.62 -6.16
C LEU A 2 -1.22 0.80 -6.72
N LEU A 3 -2.16 1.21 -5.89
CA LEU A 3 -3.54 1.49 -6.31
C LEU A 3 -3.65 2.69 -7.26
N SER A 4 -2.75 3.66 -7.14
CA SER A 4 -2.72 4.86 -8.00
C SER A 4 -2.12 4.59 -9.40
N VAL A 5 -1.43 3.45 -9.57
CA VAL A 5 -0.87 3.09 -10.88
C VAL A 5 -2.00 2.71 -11.83
N THR A 6 -2.09 3.39 -12.98
CA THR A 6 -3.12 3.13 -13.98
C THR A 6 -2.68 2.05 -14.98
N PRO A 7 -3.62 1.28 -15.57
CA PRO A 7 -3.31 0.34 -16.64
C PRO A 7 -2.64 1.00 -17.84
N THR A 8 -3.07 2.21 -18.19
CA THR A 8 -2.49 3.01 -19.27
C THR A 8 -1.01 3.29 -19.03
N PHE A 9 -0.64 3.70 -17.80
CA PHE A 9 0.76 3.93 -17.44
C PHE A 9 1.60 2.65 -17.59
N ILE A 10 1.07 1.50 -17.15
CA ILE A 10 1.75 0.21 -17.29
C ILE A 10 2.00 -0.11 -18.77
N ASN A 11 0.98 0.06 -19.62
CA ASN A 11 1.09 -0.21 -21.05
C ASN A 11 2.13 0.69 -21.74
N VAL A 12 2.14 1.99 -21.45
CA VAL A 12 3.15 2.92 -21.97
C VAL A 12 4.55 2.50 -21.55
N LYS A 13 4.76 2.18 -20.26
CA LYS A 13 6.07 1.74 -19.77
C LYS A 13 6.49 0.39 -20.29
N LYS A 14 5.55 -0.47 -20.65
CA LYS A 14 5.80 -1.75 -21.29
C LYS A 14 6.27 -1.57 -22.74
N GLN A 15 5.66 -0.62 -23.48
CA GLN A 15 6.09 -0.24 -24.82
C GLN A 15 7.50 0.41 -24.82
N GLU A 16 7.83 1.15 -23.76
CA GLU A 16 9.19 1.70 -23.54
C GLU A 16 10.22 0.62 -23.14
N GLY A 17 9.85 -0.66 -23.04
CA GLY A 17 10.76 -1.75 -22.69
C GLY A 17 11.20 -1.74 -21.23
N LYS A 18 10.40 -1.18 -20.30
CA LYS A 18 10.76 -1.12 -18.87
C LYS A 18 10.34 -2.38 -18.15
N ASP A 19 11.28 -3.16 -17.65
CA ASP A 19 11.04 -4.44 -16.94
C ASP A 19 10.11 -4.32 -15.75
N TYR A 20 10.17 -3.20 -15.01
CA TYR A 20 9.30 -2.98 -13.86
C TYR A 20 7.81 -2.88 -14.24
N ALA A 21 7.49 -2.60 -15.49
CA ALA A 21 6.11 -2.54 -15.96
C ALA A 21 5.44 -3.91 -15.95
N LEU A 22 6.17 -4.97 -16.29
CA LEU A 22 5.70 -6.36 -16.20
C LEU A 22 5.42 -6.75 -14.75
N THR A 23 6.31 -6.36 -13.84
CA THR A 23 6.13 -6.61 -12.41
C THR A 23 4.91 -5.86 -11.86
N LEU A 24 4.69 -4.61 -12.27
CA LEU A 24 3.50 -3.85 -11.88
C LEU A 24 2.21 -4.46 -12.42
N GLU A 25 2.23 -4.96 -13.66
CA GLU A 25 1.11 -5.67 -14.26
C GLU A 25 0.74 -6.93 -13.46
N GLU A 26 1.76 -7.73 -13.08
CA GLU A 26 1.58 -8.92 -12.26
C GLU A 26 0.98 -8.57 -10.88
N LEU A 27 1.54 -7.56 -10.20
CA LEU A 27 1.06 -7.10 -8.91
C LEU A 27 -0.37 -6.51 -8.97
N LYS A 28 -0.76 -5.96 -10.12
CA LYS A 28 -2.10 -5.44 -10.35
C LYS A 28 -3.13 -6.52 -10.68
N LYS A 29 -2.73 -7.66 -11.21
CA LYS A 29 -3.63 -8.80 -11.46
C LYS A 29 -4.18 -9.41 -10.16
N ASP A 30 -3.36 -9.41 -9.11
CA ASP A 30 -3.73 -9.91 -7.79
C ASP A 30 -3.29 -8.90 -6.74
N VAL A 31 -4.06 -7.84 -6.60
CA VAL A 31 -3.77 -6.71 -5.70
C VAL A 31 -3.80 -7.13 -4.24
N ASP A 32 -4.52 -8.20 -3.90
CA ASP A 32 -4.64 -8.69 -2.52
C ASP A 32 -3.29 -9.12 -1.97
N LYS A 33 -2.47 -9.80 -2.76
CA LYS A 33 -1.13 -10.25 -2.34
C LYS A 33 -0.22 -9.11 -1.86
N PRO A 34 0.04 -8.06 -2.66
CA PRO A 34 0.86 -6.95 -2.21
C PRO A 34 0.22 -6.16 -1.06
N LEU A 35 -1.11 -6.03 -1.01
CA LEU A 35 -1.78 -5.35 0.09
C LEU A 35 -1.63 -6.12 1.40
N ILE A 36 -1.86 -7.43 1.38
CA ILE A 36 -1.67 -8.30 2.54
C ILE A 36 -0.21 -8.25 3.01
N ALA A 37 0.76 -8.31 2.09
CA ALA A 37 2.17 -8.25 2.42
C ALA A 37 2.54 -6.93 3.12
N ILE A 38 2.11 -5.79 2.57
CA ILE A 38 2.34 -4.48 3.17
C ILE A 38 1.71 -4.41 4.56
N LEU A 39 0.45 -4.80 4.67
CA LEU A 39 -0.30 -4.71 5.93
C LEU A 39 0.32 -5.58 7.02
N THR A 40 0.68 -6.81 6.69
CA THR A 40 1.30 -7.75 7.63
C THR A 40 2.65 -7.24 8.13
N LEU A 41 3.54 -6.83 7.23
CA LEU A 41 4.85 -6.32 7.61
C LEU A 41 4.74 -5.01 8.39
N ASN A 42 3.83 -4.12 8.01
CA ASN A 42 3.58 -2.88 8.74
C ASN A 42 3.10 -3.17 10.18
N THR A 43 2.14 -4.09 10.33
CA THR A 43 1.63 -4.48 11.66
C THR A 43 2.74 -5.09 12.52
N ILE A 44 3.54 -6.00 11.97
CA ILE A 44 4.68 -6.60 12.67
C ILE A 44 5.67 -5.53 13.11
N ALA A 45 6.05 -4.61 12.21
CA ALA A 45 7.01 -3.55 12.49
C ALA A 45 6.50 -2.60 13.59
N HIS A 46 5.22 -2.21 13.54
CA HIS A 46 4.61 -1.35 14.56
C HIS A 46 4.54 -2.04 15.93
N THR A 47 4.12 -3.30 15.95
CA THR A 47 4.00 -4.06 17.21
C THR A 47 5.35 -4.27 17.87
N LEU A 48 6.34 -4.75 17.10
CA LEU A 48 7.70 -4.95 17.63
C LEU A 48 8.35 -3.62 18.01
N GLY A 49 8.19 -2.59 17.20
CA GLY A 49 8.72 -1.26 17.47
C GLY A 49 8.14 -0.66 18.75
N ALA A 50 6.85 -0.72 18.94
CA ALA A 50 6.19 -0.22 20.15
C ALA A 50 6.64 -1.00 21.39
N MET A 51 6.79 -2.33 21.29
CA MET A 51 7.27 -3.18 22.38
C MET A 51 8.72 -2.83 22.77
N MET A 52 9.60 -2.68 21.80
CA MET A 52 11.01 -2.30 22.06
C MET A 52 11.13 -0.91 22.70
N VAL A 53 10.35 0.05 22.23
CA VAL A 53 10.29 1.39 22.82
C VAL A 53 9.77 1.34 24.26
N GLY A 54 8.77 0.53 24.54
CA GLY A 54 8.25 0.34 25.91
C GLY A 54 9.32 -0.20 26.86
N ILE A 55 10.06 -1.23 26.43
CA ILE A 55 11.15 -1.82 27.21
C ILE A 55 12.27 -0.77 27.48
N GLU A 56 12.66 -0.03 26.45
CA GLU A 56 13.71 0.99 26.59
C GLU A 56 13.26 2.14 27.48
N ALA A 57 11.99 2.57 27.38
CA ALA A 57 11.43 3.61 28.22
C ALA A 57 11.39 3.23 29.71
N GLU A 58 11.20 1.95 30.02
CA GLU A 58 11.23 1.44 31.39
C GLU A 58 12.65 1.48 32.00
N SER A 59 13.69 1.36 31.17
CA SER A 59 15.08 1.38 31.57
C SER A 59 15.62 2.79 31.86
N LEU A 60 14.88 3.85 31.53
CA LEU A 60 15.33 5.23 31.74
C LEU A 60 15.52 5.55 33.23
N PRO A 61 16.64 6.20 33.60
CA PRO A 61 16.96 6.54 35.00
C PRO A 61 16.05 7.66 35.57
N TYR A 62 15.47 8.47 34.69
CA TYR A 62 14.56 9.56 35.09
C TYR A 62 13.11 9.11 34.93
N LYS A 63 12.43 8.88 36.05
CA LYS A 63 10.99 8.56 36.08
C LYS A 63 10.21 9.81 36.41
N ILE A 64 9.31 10.19 35.49
CA ILE A 64 8.33 11.25 35.72
C ILE A 64 7.08 10.58 36.30
N GLU A 65 6.90 10.65 37.60
CA GLU A 65 5.68 10.23 38.26
C GLU A 65 4.96 11.48 38.79
N HIS A 66 4.09 12.04 37.96
CA HIS A 66 3.28 13.19 38.39
C HIS A 66 1.86 13.00 37.90
N TRP A 67 0.88 13.18 38.76
CA TRP A 67 -0.55 13.16 38.40
C TRP A 67 -1.03 11.85 37.75
N GLY A 68 -0.46 10.71 38.11
CA GLY A 68 -0.84 9.40 37.52
C GLY A 68 -0.29 9.14 36.11
N ILE A 69 0.56 10.03 35.60
CA ILE A 69 1.24 9.87 34.31
C ILE A 69 2.64 9.35 34.59
N ASN A 70 2.99 8.18 34.02
CA ASN A 70 4.32 7.60 34.16
C ASN A 70 5.17 7.86 32.90
N THR A 71 6.50 7.79 33.06
CA THR A 71 7.47 8.00 31.97
C THR A 71 7.19 7.11 30.77
N VAL A 72 6.87 5.83 30.99
CA VAL A 72 6.59 4.86 29.93
C VAL A 72 5.38 5.29 29.12
N GLY A 73 4.31 5.76 29.78
CA GLY A 73 3.11 6.25 29.09
C GLY A 73 3.36 7.46 28.20
N VAL A 74 4.13 8.45 28.69
CA VAL A 74 4.49 9.65 27.93
C VAL A 74 5.38 9.31 26.74
N VAL A 75 6.42 8.53 26.94
CA VAL A 75 7.33 8.11 25.86
C VAL A 75 6.59 7.29 24.81
N SER A 76 5.75 6.34 25.24
CA SER A 76 4.95 5.52 24.33
C SER A 76 3.96 6.35 23.51
N ALA A 77 3.33 7.36 24.10
CA ALA A 77 2.40 8.26 23.40
C ALA A 77 3.14 9.10 22.34
N ILE A 78 4.29 9.70 22.70
CA ILE A 78 5.11 10.46 21.75
C ILE A 78 5.60 9.57 20.62
N MET A 79 6.11 8.39 20.93
CA MET A 79 6.63 7.46 19.93
C MET A 79 5.53 6.92 19.03
N THR A 80 4.34 6.63 19.56
CA THR A 80 3.19 6.24 18.74
C THR A 80 2.82 7.33 17.75
N PHE A 81 2.80 8.59 18.19
CA PHE A 81 2.54 9.72 17.31
C PHE A 81 3.63 9.88 16.23
N LEU A 82 4.90 9.78 16.60
CA LEU A 82 6.02 9.85 15.65
C LEU A 82 5.98 8.71 14.64
N ILE A 83 5.69 7.48 15.09
CA ILE A 83 5.53 6.32 14.21
C ILE A 83 4.38 6.56 13.23
N LEU A 84 3.22 7.01 13.72
CA LEU A 84 2.06 7.28 12.87
C LEU A 84 2.39 8.31 11.79
N VAL A 85 3.01 9.43 12.16
CA VAL A 85 3.33 10.50 11.21
C VAL A 85 4.44 10.08 10.26
N ALA A 86 5.58 9.61 10.77
CA ALA A 86 6.79 9.36 9.99
C ALA A 86 6.71 8.08 9.16
N SER A 87 6.09 7.00 9.68
CA SER A 87 6.05 5.71 8.99
C SER A 87 4.74 5.43 8.25
N GLU A 88 3.67 6.17 8.55
CA GLU A 88 2.39 5.92 7.92
C GLU A 88 1.90 7.10 7.08
N ILE A 89 1.70 8.28 7.67
CA ILE A 89 1.12 9.43 6.95
C ILE A 89 2.05 9.93 5.86
N ILE A 90 3.32 10.22 6.19
CA ILE A 90 4.29 10.77 5.24
C ILE A 90 4.54 9.81 4.07
N PRO A 91 4.89 8.53 4.26
CA PRO A 91 5.14 7.63 3.15
C PRO A 91 3.90 7.37 2.28
N LYS A 92 2.70 7.28 2.87
CA LYS A 92 1.46 7.14 2.11
C LYS A 92 1.20 8.36 1.23
N THR A 93 1.40 9.56 1.76
CA THR A 93 1.22 10.82 1.02
C THR A 93 2.23 10.94 -0.12
N ILE A 94 3.52 10.70 0.16
CA ILE A 94 4.57 10.69 -0.86
C ILE A 94 4.27 9.64 -1.94
N GLY A 95 3.89 8.44 -1.53
CA GLY A 95 3.55 7.34 -2.44
C GLY A 95 2.33 7.64 -3.31
N ALA A 96 1.34 8.37 -2.81
CA ALA A 96 0.19 8.78 -3.59
C ALA A 96 0.52 9.92 -4.57
N THR A 97 1.33 10.87 -4.14
CA THR A 97 1.68 12.06 -4.95
C THR A 97 2.72 11.73 -6.03
N TYR A 98 3.78 11.03 -5.67
CA TYR A 98 4.92 10.74 -6.56
C TYR A 98 4.92 9.32 -7.13
N TRP A 99 3.74 8.71 -7.28
CA TRP A 99 3.60 7.31 -7.68
C TRP A 99 4.28 6.95 -9.01
N LYS A 100 4.29 7.87 -9.99
CA LYS A 100 4.95 7.64 -11.29
C LYS A 100 6.47 7.48 -11.15
N GLN A 101 7.10 8.34 -10.35
CA GLN A 101 8.55 8.33 -10.12
C GLN A 101 8.96 7.13 -9.26
N LEU A 102 8.12 6.77 -8.28
CA LEU A 102 8.35 5.66 -7.37
C LEU A 102 7.97 4.30 -7.95
N ALA A 103 7.39 4.23 -9.15
CA ALA A 103 6.88 3.01 -9.76
C ALA A 103 7.93 1.88 -9.83
N ASN A 104 9.15 2.19 -10.28
CA ASN A 104 10.25 1.24 -10.36
C ASN A 104 10.71 0.77 -8.96
N PHE A 105 10.91 1.71 -8.03
CA PHE A 105 11.28 1.39 -6.65
C PHE A 105 10.23 0.50 -5.97
N THR A 106 8.96 0.87 -6.09
CA THR A 106 7.86 0.14 -5.46
C THR A 106 7.68 -1.26 -6.03
N SER A 107 7.83 -1.45 -7.35
CA SER A 107 7.73 -2.77 -7.96
C SER A 107 8.78 -3.73 -7.39
N LYS A 108 10.03 -3.27 -7.23
CA LYS A 108 11.12 -4.05 -6.64
C LYS A 108 10.92 -4.29 -5.15
N ALA A 109 10.56 -3.24 -4.39
CA ALA A 109 10.32 -3.35 -2.96
C ALA A 109 9.19 -4.35 -2.65
N LEU A 110 8.06 -4.27 -3.36
CA LEU A 110 6.94 -5.21 -3.18
C LEU A 110 7.33 -6.65 -3.52
N LYS A 111 8.11 -6.87 -4.57
CA LYS A 111 8.60 -8.21 -4.91
C LYS A 111 9.46 -8.81 -3.80
N ILE A 112 10.36 -7.98 -3.22
CA ILE A 112 11.21 -8.38 -2.08
C ILE A 112 10.34 -8.67 -0.84
N MET A 113 9.35 -7.84 -0.55
CA MET A 113 8.45 -8.00 0.61
C MET A 113 7.56 -9.25 0.50
N ILE A 114 7.06 -9.55 -0.70
CA ILE A 114 6.19 -10.71 -0.95
C ILE A 114 6.98 -12.02 -0.85
N PHE A 115 8.26 -12.02 -1.21
CA PHE A 115 9.09 -13.22 -1.26
C PHE A 115 9.12 -14.00 0.08
N PRO A 116 9.51 -13.40 1.23
CA PRO A 116 9.53 -14.13 2.50
C PRO A 116 8.13 -14.55 2.98
N LEU A 117 7.10 -13.73 2.73
CA LEU A 117 5.73 -14.07 3.12
C LEU A 117 5.17 -15.23 2.29
N LYS A 118 5.57 -15.34 1.03
CA LYS A 118 5.21 -16.48 0.18
C LYS A 118 5.86 -17.77 0.70
N TRP A 119 7.12 -17.69 1.12
CA TRP A 119 7.88 -18.84 1.59
C TRP A 119 7.39 -19.34 2.97
N THR A 120 6.99 -18.46 3.86
CA THR A 120 6.43 -18.81 5.18
C THR A 120 4.99 -19.33 5.13
N GLY A 121 4.32 -19.30 3.98
CA GLY A 121 2.92 -19.70 3.84
C GLY A 121 1.90 -18.73 4.43
N VAL A 122 2.34 -17.65 5.06
CA VAL A 122 1.47 -16.61 5.67
C VAL A 122 0.50 -16.03 4.65
N LEU A 123 0.97 -15.75 3.43
CA LEU A 123 0.10 -15.26 2.36
C LEU A 123 -1.04 -16.23 2.03
N TRP A 124 -0.79 -17.53 2.07
CA TRP A 124 -1.81 -18.54 1.79
C TRP A 124 -2.90 -18.54 2.86
N VAL A 125 -2.49 -18.51 4.15
CA VAL A 125 -3.43 -18.44 5.28
C VAL A 125 -4.29 -17.17 5.21
N LEU A 126 -3.67 -16.02 4.98
CA LEU A 126 -4.37 -14.74 4.91
C LEU A 126 -5.29 -14.64 3.68
N GLN A 127 -4.90 -15.18 2.53
CA GLN A 127 -5.78 -15.27 1.36
C GLN A 127 -6.95 -16.21 1.58
N LEU A 128 -6.76 -17.29 2.37
CA LEU A 128 -7.85 -18.17 2.74
C LEU A 128 -8.91 -17.45 3.57
N THR A 129 -8.49 -16.63 4.54
CA THR A 129 -9.42 -15.81 5.34
C THR A 129 -10.19 -14.82 4.47
N THR A 130 -9.52 -14.16 3.53
CA THR A 130 -10.16 -13.23 2.58
C THR A 130 -11.21 -13.93 1.72
N LYS A 131 -10.92 -15.14 1.25
CA LYS A 131 -11.89 -15.96 0.48
C LYS A 131 -13.07 -16.43 1.33
N LEU A 132 -12.84 -16.80 2.60
CA LEU A 132 -13.89 -17.27 3.51
C LEU A 132 -14.86 -16.12 3.89
N ILE A 133 -14.38 -14.89 4.00
CA ILE A 133 -15.21 -13.72 4.33
C ILE A 133 -16.03 -13.23 3.11
N GLY A 134 -15.88 -13.88 1.95
CA GLY A 134 -16.70 -13.59 0.77
C GLY A 134 -16.13 -12.51 -0.14
N GLY A 135 -14.86 -12.19 0.01
CA GLY A 135 -14.15 -11.36 -0.95
C GLY A 135 -13.97 -12.09 -2.28
N LYS A 136 -14.94 -12.04 -3.18
CA LYS A 136 -14.61 -12.14 -4.61
C LYS A 136 -13.68 -10.97 -4.85
N GLY A 137 -12.40 -11.27 -5.04
CA GLY A 137 -11.37 -10.26 -5.29
C GLY A 137 -11.92 -9.21 -6.23
N HIS A 138 -11.62 -7.96 -5.97
CA HIS A 138 -12.03 -6.85 -6.81
C HIS A 138 -11.69 -7.21 -8.25
N GLY A 139 -12.65 -7.86 -8.92
CA GLY A 139 -12.58 -8.13 -10.34
C GLY A 139 -12.32 -6.79 -11.01
N SER A 140 -11.34 -6.76 -11.87
CA SER A 140 -10.83 -5.65 -12.65
C SER A 140 -11.56 -4.32 -12.41
N VAL A 141 -10.84 -3.33 -11.87
CA VAL A 141 -11.32 -1.95 -11.61
C VAL A 141 -11.95 -1.29 -12.86
N LEU A 142 -11.86 -1.95 -13.99
CA LEU A 142 -12.53 -1.65 -15.25
C LEU A 142 -13.59 -2.73 -15.51
N SER A 143 -14.71 -2.64 -14.80
CA SER A 143 -15.94 -3.22 -15.34
C SER A 143 -16.26 -2.48 -16.67
N ARG A 144 -16.90 -3.17 -17.61
CA ARG A 144 -17.34 -2.54 -18.85
C ARG A 144 -18.13 -1.23 -18.59
N GLU A 145 -18.88 -1.21 -17.50
CA GLU A 145 -19.62 -0.04 -17.01
C GLU A 145 -18.69 1.08 -16.53
N GLY A 146 -17.62 0.76 -15.78
CA GLY A 146 -16.61 1.75 -15.35
C GLY A 146 -15.85 2.35 -16.53
N PHE A 147 -15.61 1.57 -17.59
CA PHE A 147 -14.99 2.07 -18.81
C PHE A 147 -15.93 3.02 -19.56
N LEU A 148 -17.21 2.69 -19.67
CA LEU A 148 -18.21 3.56 -20.30
C LEU A 148 -18.35 4.89 -19.56
N VAL A 149 -18.43 4.86 -18.23
CA VAL A 149 -18.49 6.09 -17.42
C VAL A 149 -17.21 6.94 -17.56
N MET A 150 -16.03 6.31 -17.59
CA MET A 150 -14.79 7.04 -17.83
C MET A 150 -14.71 7.65 -19.23
N THR A 151 -15.23 6.96 -20.25
CA THR A 151 -15.29 7.48 -21.62
C THR A 151 -16.24 8.67 -21.71
N GLU A 152 -17.41 8.58 -21.08
CA GLU A 152 -18.40 9.65 -21.01
C GLU A 152 -17.88 10.87 -20.25
N MET A 153 -17.10 10.67 -19.15
CA MET A 153 -16.44 11.75 -18.44
C MET A 153 -15.33 12.41 -19.28
N ALA A 154 -14.54 11.62 -19.99
CA ALA A 154 -13.48 12.11 -20.86
C ALA A 154 -14.03 12.88 -22.07
N GLU A 155 -15.20 12.50 -22.57
CA GLU A 155 -15.95 13.23 -23.61
C GLU A 155 -16.47 14.58 -23.08
N LYS A 156 -17.02 14.62 -21.87
CA LYS A 156 -17.45 15.85 -21.19
C LYS A 156 -16.31 16.82 -20.92
N ASP A 157 -15.13 16.30 -20.61
CA ASP A 157 -13.91 17.09 -20.37
C ASP A 157 -13.20 17.52 -21.68
N GLY A 158 -13.80 17.21 -22.86
CA GLY A 158 -13.29 17.60 -24.17
C GLY A 158 -11.98 16.91 -24.58
N VAL A 159 -11.64 15.77 -23.93
CA VAL A 159 -10.42 14.99 -24.23
C VAL A 159 -10.63 14.13 -25.48
N PHE A 160 -11.88 13.76 -25.80
CA PHE A 160 -12.26 13.00 -26.99
C PHE A 160 -13.33 13.75 -27.79
N GLN A 161 -13.27 13.66 -29.12
CA GLN A 161 -14.37 14.12 -29.97
C GLN A 161 -15.49 13.06 -29.99
N GLU A 162 -16.74 13.50 -30.11
CA GLU A 162 -17.95 12.66 -30.05
C GLU A 162 -17.92 11.45 -31.01
N ASN A 163 -17.10 11.51 -32.05
CA ASN A 163 -16.97 10.43 -33.05
C ASN A 163 -15.96 9.33 -32.62
N GLU A 164 -15.12 9.56 -31.65
CA GLU A 164 -14.10 8.59 -31.20
C GLU A 164 -14.59 7.70 -30.04
N SER A 165 -15.67 8.08 -29.39
CA SER A 165 -16.28 7.32 -28.29
C SER A 165 -17.13 6.12 -28.74
N LYS A 166 -17.41 6.01 -30.04
CA LYS A 166 -18.32 5.00 -30.61
C LYS A 166 -17.63 3.83 -31.31
N VAL A 167 -16.34 3.66 -31.20
CA VAL A 167 -15.57 2.54 -31.80
C VAL A 167 -15.44 1.35 -30.85
#